data_861fe7309ae6611e212656166637ad67
#
_entry.id   861fe7309ae6611e212656166637ad67
#
_cell.length_a   1.000
_cell.length_b   1.000
_cell.length_c   1.000
_cell.angle_alpha   90.00
_cell.angle_beta   90.00
_cell.angle_gamma   90.00
#
_symmetry.space_group_name_H-M   'P 1'
#
loop_
_entity.id
_entity.type
_entity.pdbx_description
1 polymer ?
#
loop_
_entity_poly.entity_id
_entity_poly.type
_entity_poly.pdbx_seq_one_letter_code
_entity_poly.pdbx_strand_id
1 'polypeptide(L)'
;MNNNKTLLALCLGAGLLASSNTYAFWFGSSGYTQTQYPVVLAHGMLGFDSILGVDYWYGIPAALRRDGASVYITEVSQLNTSEARGEELLAQVEEIVAISGKPKVNLIGHSHGGPTIRYVAAVSPNLIASATSVGAPHKGSATADFIRQVPPGSAGETLLAGIVNGLGTLINFLSGSSSTSPQNALGALESLNSEGAARFNAKFPQGIPTTACGEGAYSVNGVRYYSWSGTSPVTNIIDPSDLLLGATALTFNGEANDGLVGRCSSRMGKVIRDNYRMNHLDEVNQTLGLTSLFETDPVTVYRQHANRLKNDGL
;
A
#
# COMPACT_ATOMS: atom_id res chain seq x y z
N MET A 1 -87.89 -20.18 -35.18
CA MET A 1 -87.76 -21.21 -34.12
C MET A 1 -86.34 -21.06 -33.48
N ASN A 2 -86.41 -20.97 -32.21
CA ASN A 2 -85.34 -21.02 -31.21
C ASN A 2 -84.37 -19.84 -31.11
N ASN A 3 -84.69 -19.11 -30.06
CA ASN A 3 -83.86 -18.19 -29.27
C ASN A 3 -82.59 -18.84 -28.68
N ASN A 4 -81.49 -18.16 -28.62
CA ASN A 4 -80.65 -18.28 -27.43
C ASN A 4 -79.92 -16.90 -27.19
N LYS A 5 -80.27 -16.28 -26.09
CA LYS A 5 -79.66 -15.12 -25.52
C LYS A 5 -78.39 -15.54 -24.80
N THR A 6 -77.28 -14.93 -25.10
CA THR A 6 -76.09 -15.10 -24.28
C THR A 6 -75.79 -13.77 -23.56
N LEU A 7 -75.86 -13.82 -22.23
CA LEU A 7 -75.49 -12.75 -21.31
C LEU A 7 -74.04 -12.37 -21.43
N LEU A 8 -73.74 -11.06 -21.56
CA LEU A 8 -72.42 -10.47 -21.43
C LEU A 8 -72.21 -10.10 -19.97
N ALA A 9 -71.36 -10.86 -19.27
CA ALA A 9 -70.97 -10.51 -17.93
C ALA A 9 -69.76 -9.52 -18.00
N LEU A 10 -69.97 -8.27 -17.56
CA LEU A 10 -68.89 -7.31 -17.30
C LEU A 10 -68.18 -7.68 -16.01
N CYS A 11 -66.94 -8.17 -16.08
CA CYS A 11 -66.05 -8.21 -14.93
C CYS A 11 -65.27 -6.88 -14.85
N LEU A 12 -65.66 -6.00 -13.93
CA LEU A 12 -64.83 -4.89 -13.47
C LEU A 12 -63.66 -5.47 -12.66
N GLY A 13 -62.48 -5.52 -13.24
CA GLY A 13 -61.23 -5.78 -12.55
C GLY A 13 -60.69 -4.51 -11.93
N ALA A 14 -60.89 -4.34 -10.60
CA ALA A 14 -60.19 -3.31 -9.84
C ALA A 14 -58.70 -3.66 -9.76
N GLY A 15 -57.89 -3.02 -10.60
CA GLY A 15 -56.43 -3.06 -10.50
C GLY A 15 -55.94 -2.35 -9.25
N LEU A 16 -55.60 -3.08 -8.21
CA LEU A 16 -54.81 -2.59 -7.10
C LEU A 16 -53.38 -2.29 -7.62
N LEU A 17 -53.13 -1.02 -7.89
CA LEU A 17 -51.74 -0.53 -8.04
C LEU A 17 -51.06 -0.59 -6.67
N ALA A 18 -50.41 -1.69 -6.37
CA ALA A 18 -49.45 -1.76 -5.28
C ALA A 18 -48.23 -0.93 -5.68
N SER A 19 -48.19 0.32 -5.21
CA SER A 19 -46.96 1.12 -5.23
C SER A 19 -45.96 0.45 -4.32
N SER A 20 -45.05 -0.34 -4.90
CA SER A 20 -43.85 -0.82 -4.21
C SER A 20 -42.96 0.37 -3.94
N ASN A 21 -43.05 0.93 -2.73
CA ASN A 21 -42.03 1.81 -2.19
C ASN A 21 -40.75 0.99 -2.06
N THR A 22 -39.93 1.01 -3.09
CA THR A 22 -38.53 0.60 -3.01
C THR A 22 -37.85 1.62 -2.11
N TYR A 23 -37.74 1.30 -0.82
CA TYR A 23 -36.82 1.97 0.07
C TYR A 23 -35.42 1.62 -0.46
N ALA A 24 -34.83 2.51 -1.25
CA ALA A 24 -33.39 2.50 -1.47
C ALA A 24 -32.76 2.67 -0.09
N PHE A 25 -32.26 1.59 0.49
CA PHE A 25 -31.39 1.65 1.65
C PHE A 25 -30.15 2.42 1.19
N TRP A 26 -30.16 3.71 1.46
CA TRP A 26 -28.98 4.54 1.36
C TRP A 26 -28.05 4.09 2.51
N PHE A 27 -27.12 3.19 2.19
CA PHE A 27 -26.00 2.93 3.08
C PHE A 27 -25.14 4.19 3.09
N GLY A 28 -25.51 5.16 3.92
CA GLY A 28 -24.67 6.30 4.18
C GLY A 28 -23.30 5.80 4.68
N SER A 29 -22.22 6.45 4.26
CA SER A 29 -20.89 6.17 4.79
C SER A 29 -20.94 6.13 6.31
N SER A 30 -20.35 5.08 6.93
CA SER A 30 -20.28 4.99 8.40
C SER A 30 -19.45 6.12 9.01
N GLY A 31 -18.70 6.87 8.20
CA GLY A 31 -17.73 7.86 8.63
C GLY A 31 -16.56 7.26 9.40
N TYR A 32 -16.42 5.93 9.44
CA TYR A 32 -15.38 5.25 10.21
C TYR A 32 -13.97 5.65 9.78
N THR A 33 -13.75 5.81 8.47
CA THR A 33 -12.46 6.19 7.87
C THR A 33 -12.40 7.66 7.44
N GLN A 34 -13.38 8.47 7.82
CA GLN A 34 -13.50 9.89 7.43
C GLN A 34 -12.45 10.74 8.14
N THR A 35 -11.23 10.77 7.60
CA THR A 35 -10.12 11.60 8.06
C THR A 35 -10.36 13.08 7.77
N GLN A 36 -9.71 13.98 8.52
CA GLN A 36 -9.77 15.42 8.29
C GLN A 36 -9.12 15.81 6.96
N TYR A 37 -8.01 15.14 6.64
CA TYR A 37 -7.22 15.36 5.42
C TYR A 37 -7.28 14.12 4.52
N PRO A 38 -7.16 14.29 3.20
CA PRO A 38 -7.15 13.17 2.27
C PRO A 38 -6.06 12.16 2.59
N VAL A 39 -6.34 10.88 2.34
CA VAL A 39 -5.36 9.80 2.35
C VAL A 39 -4.74 9.68 0.96
N VAL A 40 -3.43 9.70 0.89
CA VAL A 40 -2.65 9.54 -0.35
C VAL A 40 -1.81 8.28 -0.26
N LEU A 41 -2.00 7.37 -1.19
CA LEU A 41 -1.33 6.07 -1.26
C LEU A 41 -0.17 6.14 -2.26
N ALA A 42 1.04 5.85 -1.80
CA ALA A 42 2.27 5.84 -2.60
C ALA A 42 2.84 4.41 -2.69
N HIS A 43 2.85 3.86 -3.90
CA HIS A 43 3.28 2.48 -4.16
C HIS A 43 4.79 2.25 -3.98
N GLY A 44 5.19 0.98 -3.85
CA GLY A 44 6.56 0.52 -3.77
C GLY A 44 7.28 0.48 -5.12
N MET A 45 8.41 -0.25 -5.15
CA MET A 45 9.12 -0.57 -6.39
C MET A 45 8.24 -1.43 -7.29
N LEU A 46 8.33 -1.24 -8.60
CA LEU A 46 7.48 -1.91 -9.61
C LEU A 46 5.98 -1.69 -9.41
N GLY A 47 5.58 -0.71 -8.61
CA GLY A 47 4.19 -0.41 -8.37
C GLY A 47 3.50 0.25 -9.56
N PHE A 48 2.16 0.24 -9.52
CA PHE A 48 1.27 0.72 -10.56
C PHE A 48 -0.05 1.17 -9.91
N ASP A 49 -0.89 1.88 -10.61
CA ASP A 49 -2.25 2.19 -10.15
C ASP A 49 -3.16 0.94 -10.30
N SER A 50 -3.40 0.51 -11.55
CA SER A 50 -4.11 -0.74 -11.83
C SER A 50 -3.63 -1.39 -13.13
N ILE A 51 -3.59 -2.73 -13.15
CA ILE A 51 -3.21 -3.53 -14.33
C ILE A 51 -4.26 -4.59 -14.57
N LEU A 52 -4.85 -4.60 -15.78
CA LEU A 52 -5.90 -5.56 -16.16
C LEU A 52 -7.05 -5.66 -15.14
N GLY A 53 -7.32 -4.54 -14.40
CA GLY A 53 -8.34 -4.50 -13.35
C GLY A 53 -7.87 -5.01 -11.99
N VAL A 54 -6.57 -5.26 -11.81
CA VAL A 54 -5.96 -5.58 -10.51
C VAL A 54 -5.22 -4.34 -10.01
N ASP A 55 -5.64 -3.82 -8.86
CA ASP A 55 -5.04 -2.66 -8.23
C ASP A 55 -3.82 -3.07 -7.40
N TYR A 56 -2.78 -2.22 -7.38
CA TYR A 56 -1.65 -2.39 -6.44
C TYR A 56 -2.14 -2.49 -4.99
N TRP A 57 -3.14 -1.68 -4.64
CA TRP A 57 -3.80 -1.61 -3.33
C TRP A 57 -5.13 -2.36 -3.37
N TYR A 58 -5.12 -3.66 -3.69
CA TYR A 58 -6.33 -4.42 -3.98
C TYR A 58 -7.43 -4.30 -2.90
N GLY A 59 -8.55 -3.68 -3.27
CA GLY A 59 -9.72 -3.47 -2.40
C GLY A 59 -9.56 -2.39 -1.32
N ILE A 60 -8.35 -1.90 -1.02
CA ILE A 60 -8.08 -0.94 0.06
C ILE A 60 -8.72 0.43 -0.23
N PRO A 61 -8.48 1.08 -1.40
CA PRO A 61 -9.08 2.40 -1.68
C PRO A 61 -10.60 2.37 -1.66
N ALA A 62 -11.19 1.31 -2.21
CA ALA A 62 -12.64 1.14 -2.25
C ALA A 62 -13.24 1.03 -0.84
N ALA A 63 -12.60 0.27 0.05
CA ALA A 63 -13.04 0.12 1.44
C ALA A 63 -12.91 1.42 2.22
N LEU A 64 -11.82 2.16 2.06
CA LEU A 64 -11.62 3.45 2.71
C LEU A 64 -12.65 4.48 2.24
N ARG A 65 -12.88 4.58 0.91
CA ARG A 65 -13.87 5.51 0.33
C ARG A 65 -15.29 5.19 0.78
N ARG A 66 -15.65 3.91 0.80
CA ARG A 66 -16.98 3.46 1.26
C ARG A 66 -17.29 3.92 2.68
N ASP A 67 -16.28 3.96 3.56
CA ASP A 67 -16.43 4.34 4.96
C ASP A 67 -16.12 5.82 5.22
N GLY A 68 -15.96 6.64 4.15
CA GLY A 68 -15.96 8.11 4.21
C GLY A 68 -14.62 8.80 3.98
N ALA A 69 -13.51 8.07 3.73
CA ALA A 69 -12.25 8.71 3.41
C ALA A 69 -12.22 9.31 1.99
N SER A 70 -11.56 10.46 1.84
CA SER A 70 -11.08 10.94 0.55
C SER A 70 -9.74 10.29 0.26
N VAL A 71 -9.64 9.50 -0.83
CA VAL A 71 -8.46 8.69 -1.13
C VAL A 71 -7.94 8.99 -2.52
N TYR A 72 -6.65 9.28 -2.61
CA TYR A 72 -5.91 9.47 -3.85
C TYR A 72 -4.82 8.40 -3.97
N ILE A 73 -4.63 7.88 -5.16
CA ILE A 73 -3.56 6.95 -5.50
C ILE A 73 -2.60 7.71 -6.39
N THR A 74 -1.31 7.67 -6.07
CA THR A 74 -0.27 8.37 -6.84
C THR A 74 0.57 7.38 -7.61
N GLU A 75 1.07 7.81 -8.75
CA GLU A 75 1.97 7.04 -9.60
C GLU A 75 3.28 7.80 -9.77
N VAL A 76 4.38 7.15 -9.39
CA VAL A 76 5.74 7.66 -9.54
C VAL A 76 6.59 6.66 -10.28
N SER A 77 7.81 7.01 -10.66
CA SER A 77 8.75 6.09 -11.32
C SER A 77 8.80 4.75 -10.58
N GLN A 78 8.57 3.66 -11.30
CA GLN A 78 8.60 2.29 -10.76
C GLN A 78 9.99 1.93 -10.21
N LEU A 79 11.03 2.37 -10.92
CA LEU A 79 12.44 2.15 -10.60
C LEU A 79 13.18 3.49 -10.66
N ASN A 80 13.45 4.11 -9.50
CA ASN A 80 14.24 5.33 -9.39
C ASN A 80 14.75 5.50 -7.96
N THR A 81 15.56 6.54 -7.70
CA THR A 81 16.00 6.88 -6.35
C THR A 81 14.82 7.36 -5.48
N SER A 82 14.97 7.22 -4.16
CA SER A 82 13.95 7.69 -3.22
C SER A 82 13.68 9.18 -3.35
N GLU A 83 14.73 9.98 -3.61
CA GLU A 83 14.62 11.43 -3.82
C GLU A 83 13.86 11.76 -5.12
N ALA A 84 14.21 11.13 -6.26
CA ALA A 84 13.52 11.39 -7.53
C ALA A 84 12.03 11.03 -7.45
N ARG A 85 11.70 9.86 -6.90
CA ARG A 85 10.32 9.45 -6.62
C ARG A 85 9.61 10.42 -5.66
N GLY A 86 10.36 10.96 -4.69
CA GLY A 86 9.86 11.96 -3.75
C GLY A 86 9.47 13.26 -4.42
N GLU A 87 10.26 13.76 -5.38
CA GLU A 87 9.92 14.95 -6.16
C GLU A 87 8.67 14.73 -7.01
N GLU A 88 8.56 13.58 -7.68
CA GLU A 88 7.38 13.21 -8.46
C GLU A 88 6.11 13.13 -7.57
N LEU A 89 6.25 12.58 -6.35
CA LEU A 89 5.16 12.53 -5.37
C LEU A 89 4.81 13.92 -4.85
N LEU A 90 5.78 14.77 -4.58
CA LEU A 90 5.54 16.14 -4.09
C LEU A 90 4.67 16.92 -5.05
N ALA A 91 4.96 16.89 -6.35
CA ALA A 91 4.14 17.55 -7.36
C ALA A 91 2.68 17.09 -7.33
N GLN A 92 2.44 15.77 -7.19
CA GLN A 92 1.09 15.23 -7.07
C GLN A 92 0.41 15.61 -5.74
N VAL A 93 1.17 15.68 -4.63
CA VAL A 93 0.64 16.15 -3.33
C VAL A 93 0.19 17.61 -3.42
N GLU A 94 0.95 18.48 -4.08
CA GLU A 94 0.57 19.89 -4.29
C GLU A 94 -0.73 19.99 -5.10
N GLU A 95 -0.87 19.19 -6.15
CA GLU A 95 -2.10 19.11 -6.93
C GLU A 95 -3.29 18.60 -6.07
N ILE A 96 -3.09 17.53 -5.29
CA ILE A 96 -4.13 16.97 -4.41
C ILE A 96 -4.58 17.99 -3.36
N VAL A 97 -3.66 18.72 -2.77
CA VAL A 97 -3.98 19.83 -1.84
C VAL A 97 -4.84 20.89 -2.54
N ALA A 98 -4.47 21.28 -3.76
CA ALA A 98 -5.20 22.28 -4.54
C ALA A 98 -6.63 21.81 -4.88
N ILE A 99 -6.79 20.59 -5.42
CA ILE A 99 -8.09 20.07 -5.86
C ILE A 99 -9.01 19.65 -4.70
N SER A 100 -8.43 19.17 -3.59
CA SER A 100 -9.23 18.78 -2.41
C SER A 100 -9.67 19.98 -1.57
N GLY A 101 -9.03 21.13 -1.73
CA GLY A 101 -9.23 22.31 -0.87
C GLY A 101 -8.80 22.09 0.58
N LYS A 102 -8.02 21.05 0.87
CA LYS A 102 -7.48 20.75 2.20
C LYS A 102 -6.04 21.21 2.29
N PRO A 103 -5.59 21.82 3.41
CA PRO A 103 -4.23 22.35 3.51
C PRO A 103 -3.15 21.26 3.66
N LYS A 104 -3.55 20.01 3.93
CA LYS A 104 -2.63 18.89 4.20
C LYS A 104 -3.18 17.57 3.65
N VAL A 105 -2.30 16.56 3.60
CA VAL A 105 -2.65 15.17 3.28
C VAL A 105 -2.06 14.21 4.33
N ASN A 106 -2.65 13.00 4.40
CA ASN A 106 -2.11 11.86 5.13
C ASN A 106 -1.44 10.91 4.12
N LEU A 107 -0.13 10.78 4.15
CA LEU A 107 0.62 9.89 3.26
C LEU A 107 0.69 8.47 3.84
N ILE A 108 0.45 7.46 3.00
CA ILE A 108 0.72 6.06 3.32
C ILE A 108 1.58 5.49 2.19
N GLY A 109 2.79 5.05 2.52
CA GLY A 109 3.76 4.51 1.55
C GLY A 109 4.13 3.07 1.87
N HIS A 110 4.01 2.19 0.89
CA HIS A 110 4.41 0.79 1.00
C HIS A 110 5.79 0.57 0.40
N SER A 111 6.61 -0.27 1.03
CA SER A 111 7.92 -0.66 0.48
C SER A 111 8.79 0.58 0.18
N HIS A 112 9.31 0.73 -1.04
CA HIS A 112 10.02 1.93 -1.50
C HIS A 112 9.17 3.21 -1.39
N GLY A 113 7.84 3.09 -1.35
CA GLY A 113 6.95 4.22 -1.05
C GLY A 113 7.19 4.83 0.33
N GLY A 114 7.71 4.07 1.31
CA GLY A 114 8.07 4.58 2.63
C GLY A 114 9.15 5.67 2.60
N PRO A 115 10.35 5.43 2.06
CA PRO A 115 11.34 6.47 1.80
C PRO A 115 10.81 7.61 0.94
N THR A 116 10.00 7.31 -0.09
CA THR A 116 9.38 8.30 -0.99
C THR A 116 8.51 9.30 -0.21
N ILE A 117 7.58 8.83 0.65
CA ILE A 117 6.74 9.72 1.48
C ILE A 117 7.54 10.47 2.55
N ARG A 118 8.62 9.87 3.07
CA ARG A 118 9.52 10.55 4.02
C ARG A 118 10.23 11.73 3.40
N TYR A 119 10.66 11.59 2.14
CA TYR A 119 11.22 12.71 1.39
C TYR A 119 10.23 13.89 1.39
N VAL A 120 9.00 13.67 0.93
CA VAL A 120 7.97 14.72 0.88
C VAL A 120 7.70 15.33 2.26
N ALA A 121 7.57 14.48 3.29
CA ALA A 121 7.34 14.94 4.66
C ALA A 121 8.51 15.76 5.23
N ALA A 122 9.74 15.53 4.75
CA ALA A 122 10.93 16.27 5.18
C ALA A 122 11.06 17.62 4.46
N VAL A 123 10.81 17.67 3.15
CA VAL A 123 11.00 18.89 2.32
C VAL A 123 9.79 19.82 2.34
N SER A 124 8.58 19.28 2.52
CA SER A 124 7.33 20.06 2.54
C SER A 124 6.42 19.68 3.73
N PRO A 125 6.88 19.77 4.97
CA PRO A 125 6.13 19.33 6.15
C PRO A 125 4.83 20.10 6.38
N ASN A 126 4.70 21.30 5.86
CA ASN A 126 3.48 22.12 5.91
C ASN A 126 2.30 21.53 5.11
N LEU A 127 2.55 20.68 4.11
CA LEU A 127 1.54 19.99 3.32
C LEU A 127 1.15 18.62 3.91
N ILE A 128 1.88 18.13 4.91
CA ILE A 128 1.73 16.76 5.42
C ILE A 128 1.18 16.78 6.85
N ALA A 129 0.11 16.02 7.09
CA ALA A 129 -0.45 15.81 8.42
C ALA A 129 0.17 14.56 9.07
N SER A 130 0.29 13.47 8.30
CA SER A 130 0.97 12.26 8.74
C SER A 130 1.71 11.56 7.58
N ALA A 131 2.75 10.82 7.93
CA ALA A 131 3.46 9.91 7.05
C ALA A 131 3.47 8.52 7.71
N THR A 132 2.88 7.55 7.04
CA THR A 132 2.76 6.17 7.51
C THR A 132 3.47 5.23 6.57
N SER A 133 4.41 4.44 7.05
CA SER A 133 5.11 3.46 6.23
C SER A 133 4.62 2.04 6.50
N VAL A 134 4.56 1.25 5.46
CA VAL A 134 4.13 -0.15 5.47
C VAL A 134 5.24 -0.98 4.85
N GLY A 135 5.81 -1.94 5.59
CA GLY A 135 6.87 -2.82 5.12
C GLY A 135 8.04 -2.10 4.42
N ALA A 136 8.44 -0.92 4.91
CA ALA A 136 9.37 -0.05 4.18
C ALA A 136 10.82 -0.20 4.66
N PRO A 137 11.82 -0.27 3.75
CA PRO A 137 13.22 -0.52 4.08
C PRO A 137 13.95 0.74 4.54
N HIS A 138 13.56 1.30 5.69
CA HIS A 138 14.15 2.52 6.23
C HIS A 138 15.63 2.38 6.63
N LYS A 139 16.09 1.17 6.87
CA LYS A 139 17.51 0.85 7.13
C LYS A 139 18.13 -0.05 6.07
N GLY A 140 17.47 -0.11 4.92
CA GLY A 140 17.84 -0.98 3.81
C GLY A 140 17.17 -2.35 3.88
N SER A 141 17.41 -3.13 2.84
CA SER A 141 16.94 -4.50 2.63
C SER A 141 18.13 -5.43 2.43
N ALA A 142 18.19 -6.50 3.22
CA ALA A 142 19.24 -7.52 3.05
C ALA A 142 19.18 -8.17 1.66
N THR A 143 18.00 -8.27 1.05
CA THR A 143 17.88 -8.73 -0.35
C THR A 143 18.56 -7.76 -1.33
N ALA A 144 18.40 -6.45 -1.15
CA ALA A 144 19.06 -5.45 -1.98
C ALA A 144 20.58 -5.47 -1.78
N ASP A 145 21.06 -5.62 -0.54
CA ASP A 145 22.49 -5.81 -0.24
C ASP A 145 23.03 -7.09 -0.90
N PHE A 146 22.30 -8.20 -0.80
CA PHE A 146 22.68 -9.47 -1.42
C PHE A 146 22.82 -9.34 -2.94
N ILE A 147 21.82 -8.77 -3.63
CA ILE A 147 21.86 -8.56 -5.10
C ILE A 147 23.11 -7.75 -5.51
N ARG A 148 23.50 -6.76 -4.71
CA ARG A 148 24.67 -5.92 -4.98
C ARG A 148 26.01 -6.61 -4.74
N GLN A 149 26.07 -7.64 -3.89
CA GLN A 149 27.32 -8.24 -3.39
C GLN A 149 27.63 -9.61 -3.95
N VAL A 150 26.70 -10.29 -4.63
CA VAL A 150 26.92 -11.64 -5.17
C VAL A 150 27.96 -11.62 -6.29
N PRO A 151 29.15 -12.22 -6.08
CA PRO A 151 30.16 -12.31 -7.14
C PRO A 151 29.76 -13.37 -8.19
N PRO A 152 30.07 -13.13 -9.47
CA PRO A 152 29.91 -14.15 -10.52
C PRO A 152 30.62 -15.47 -10.18
N GLY A 153 29.97 -16.59 -10.43
CA GLY A 153 30.51 -17.94 -10.17
C GLY A 153 30.46 -18.37 -8.69
N SER A 154 29.88 -17.58 -7.80
CA SER A 154 29.76 -17.95 -6.39
C SER A 154 28.55 -18.85 -6.10
N ALA A 155 28.53 -19.51 -4.94
CA ALA A 155 27.40 -20.32 -4.49
C ALA A 155 26.09 -19.51 -4.33
N GLY A 156 26.19 -18.18 -4.19
CA GLY A 156 25.04 -17.25 -4.14
C GLY A 156 24.36 -17.04 -5.49
N GLU A 157 25.03 -17.38 -6.60
CA GLU A 157 24.51 -17.11 -7.95
C GLU A 157 23.21 -17.89 -8.25
N THR A 158 23.07 -19.11 -7.72
CA THR A 158 21.82 -19.88 -7.87
C THR A 158 20.64 -19.19 -7.17
N LEU A 159 20.85 -18.66 -5.97
CA LEU A 159 19.83 -17.89 -5.24
C LEU A 159 19.52 -16.57 -5.97
N LEU A 160 20.55 -15.87 -6.45
CA LEU A 160 20.39 -14.66 -7.25
C LEU A 160 19.57 -14.92 -8.52
N ALA A 161 19.87 -16.03 -9.25
CA ALA A 161 19.10 -16.43 -10.42
C ALA A 161 17.62 -16.72 -10.08
N GLY A 162 17.37 -17.38 -8.94
CA GLY A 162 16.03 -17.62 -8.43
C GLY A 162 15.27 -16.31 -8.14
N ILE A 163 15.92 -15.34 -7.48
CA ILE A 163 15.37 -14.03 -7.19
C ILE A 163 15.07 -13.26 -8.49
N VAL A 164 16.02 -13.21 -9.43
CA VAL A 164 15.87 -12.51 -10.71
C VAL A 164 14.74 -13.13 -11.54
N ASN A 165 14.64 -14.45 -11.61
CA ASN A 165 13.56 -15.14 -12.32
C ASN A 165 12.20 -14.89 -11.65
N GLY A 166 12.14 -14.90 -10.32
CA GLY A 166 10.94 -14.58 -9.56
C GLY A 166 10.48 -13.14 -9.76
N LEU A 167 11.41 -12.17 -9.72
CA LEU A 167 11.13 -10.77 -10.05
C LEU A 167 10.67 -10.62 -11.50
N GLY A 168 11.31 -11.31 -12.46
CA GLY A 168 10.88 -11.34 -13.85
C GLY A 168 9.47 -11.89 -14.03
N THR A 169 9.09 -12.93 -13.29
CA THR A 169 7.74 -13.49 -13.29
C THR A 169 6.75 -12.48 -12.70
N LEU A 170 7.09 -11.83 -11.60
CA LEU A 170 6.29 -10.79 -10.98
C LEU A 170 6.14 -9.58 -11.93
N ILE A 171 7.22 -9.13 -12.55
CA ILE A 171 7.20 -8.05 -13.55
C ILE A 171 6.30 -8.43 -14.73
N ASN A 172 6.39 -9.64 -15.26
CA ASN A 172 5.53 -10.10 -16.35
C ASN A 172 4.06 -10.17 -15.94
N PHE A 173 3.78 -10.59 -14.71
CA PHE A 173 2.42 -10.57 -14.15
C PHE A 173 1.91 -9.14 -14.00
N LEU A 174 2.79 -8.19 -13.66
CA LEU A 174 2.49 -6.79 -13.42
C LEU A 174 2.68 -5.90 -14.68
N SER A 175 3.26 -6.41 -15.77
CA SER A 175 3.70 -5.62 -16.94
C SER A 175 2.59 -5.12 -17.87
N GLY A 176 1.34 -5.12 -17.41
CA GLY A 176 0.26 -4.34 -18.06
C GLY A 176 0.43 -2.82 -17.87
N SER A 177 1.32 -2.35 -16.98
CA SER A 177 1.49 -0.93 -16.70
C SER A 177 2.51 -0.28 -17.64
N SER A 178 2.12 0.80 -18.27
CA SER A 178 2.98 1.70 -19.06
C SER A 178 3.31 2.94 -18.23
N SER A 179 4.22 2.84 -17.25
CA SER A 179 4.74 4.06 -16.63
C SER A 179 5.54 4.87 -17.65
N THR A 180 5.17 6.12 -17.83
CA THR A 180 5.90 7.08 -18.69
C THR A 180 7.02 7.79 -17.92
N SER A 181 7.12 7.57 -16.62
CA SER A 181 8.14 8.19 -15.76
C SER A 181 9.53 7.61 -16.03
N PRO A 182 10.61 8.40 -15.88
CA PRO A 182 11.98 7.93 -16.07
C PRO A 182 12.33 6.76 -15.16
N GLN A 183 13.00 5.74 -15.69
CA GLN A 183 13.38 4.54 -14.95
C GLN A 183 14.90 4.48 -14.70
N ASN A 184 15.30 4.17 -13.46
CA ASN A 184 16.69 4.00 -13.03
C ASN A 184 16.80 2.84 -12.03
N ALA A 185 16.90 1.62 -12.54
CA ALA A 185 16.94 0.41 -11.73
C ALA A 185 18.14 0.36 -10.75
N LEU A 186 19.31 0.86 -11.17
CA LEU A 186 20.48 0.93 -10.29
C LEU A 186 20.27 1.92 -9.16
N GLY A 187 19.72 3.08 -9.45
CA GLY A 187 19.37 4.09 -8.44
C GLY A 187 18.34 3.58 -7.44
N ALA A 188 17.33 2.82 -7.90
CA ALA A 188 16.37 2.17 -7.01
C ALA A 188 17.06 1.17 -6.08
N LEU A 189 17.88 0.26 -6.62
CA LEU A 189 18.60 -0.74 -5.84
C LEU A 189 19.58 -0.09 -4.85
N GLU A 190 20.26 1.00 -5.25
CA GLU A 190 21.14 1.75 -4.36
C GLU A 190 20.38 2.46 -3.23
N SER A 191 19.19 2.98 -3.50
CA SER A 191 18.35 3.60 -2.46
C SER A 191 17.84 2.58 -1.43
N LEU A 192 17.67 1.32 -1.83
CA LEU A 192 17.09 0.25 -1.02
C LEU A 192 18.11 -0.61 -0.29
N ASN A 193 19.40 -0.50 -0.60
CA ASN A 193 20.44 -1.19 0.15
C ASN A 193 20.77 -0.45 1.47
N SER A 194 21.49 -1.12 2.38
CA SER A 194 21.79 -0.58 3.71
C SER A 194 22.60 0.72 3.65
N GLU A 195 23.56 0.82 2.72
CA GLU A 195 24.40 2.02 2.57
C GLU A 195 23.59 3.22 2.02
N GLY A 196 22.77 3.00 1.00
CA GLY A 196 21.90 4.03 0.44
C GLY A 196 20.86 4.52 1.43
N ALA A 197 20.24 3.60 2.18
CA ALA A 197 19.32 3.95 3.26
C ALA A 197 20.02 4.78 4.35
N ALA A 198 21.27 4.47 4.71
CA ALA A 198 22.04 5.27 5.67
C ALA A 198 22.31 6.67 5.13
N ARG A 199 22.71 6.82 3.85
CA ARG A 199 22.87 8.12 3.19
C ARG A 199 21.57 8.93 3.18
N PHE A 200 20.46 8.29 2.85
CA PHE A 200 19.13 8.91 2.86
C PHE A 200 18.73 9.37 4.28
N ASN A 201 18.95 8.52 5.29
CA ASN A 201 18.63 8.82 6.68
C ASN A 201 19.49 9.98 7.24
N ALA A 202 20.73 10.14 6.79
CA ALA A 202 21.58 11.26 7.18
C ALA A 202 21.01 12.60 6.68
N LYS A 203 20.36 12.62 5.51
CA LYS A 203 19.71 13.82 4.94
C LYS A 203 18.31 14.03 5.51
N PHE A 204 17.56 12.96 5.72
CA PHE A 204 16.15 12.96 6.10
C PHE A 204 15.90 12.09 7.34
N PRO A 205 16.34 12.52 8.56
CA PRO A 205 16.30 11.69 9.77
C PRO A 205 14.91 11.59 10.42
N GLN A 206 13.91 12.36 9.94
CA GLN A 206 12.60 12.47 10.58
C GLN A 206 11.91 11.11 10.72
N GLY A 207 11.49 10.79 11.94
CA GLY A 207 10.78 9.56 12.28
C GLY A 207 11.66 8.30 12.32
N ILE A 208 12.96 8.37 12.00
CA ILE A 208 13.84 7.19 12.02
C ILE A 208 14.32 6.88 13.45
N PRO A 209 14.23 5.58 13.87
CA PRO A 209 14.79 5.15 15.14
C PRO A 209 16.32 5.34 15.20
N THR A 210 16.82 5.86 16.31
CA THR A 210 18.26 5.99 16.57
C THR A 210 18.92 4.69 16.99
N THR A 211 18.14 3.68 17.38
CA THR A 211 18.60 2.33 17.71
C THR A 211 18.27 1.34 16.60
N ALA A 212 18.88 0.16 16.63
CA ALA A 212 18.69 -0.86 15.59
C ALA A 212 17.21 -1.22 15.38
N CYS A 213 16.46 -1.44 16.47
CA CYS A 213 15.07 -1.93 16.45
C CYS A 213 14.15 -1.12 17.40
N GLY A 214 14.40 0.19 17.58
CA GLY A 214 13.59 1.06 18.41
C GLY A 214 12.40 1.68 17.68
N GLU A 215 11.71 2.60 18.37
CA GLU A 215 10.75 3.52 17.75
C GLU A 215 11.46 4.83 17.40
N GLY A 216 10.98 5.50 16.36
CA GLY A 216 11.41 6.83 15.98
C GLY A 216 10.57 7.92 16.65
N ALA A 217 10.94 9.17 16.41
CA ALA A 217 10.15 10.29 16.88
C ALA A 217 8.75 10.27 16.24
N TYR A 218 7.71 10.24 17.10
CA TYR A 218 6.31 10.18 16.66
C TYR A 218 5.86 11.46 15.93
N SER A 219 6.38 12.62 16.34
CA SER A 219 6.04 13.91 15.72
C SER A 219 7.30 14.74 15.49
N VAL A 220 7.50 15.18 14.24
CA VAL A 220 8.61 16.08 13.85
C VAL A 220 8.04 17.12 12.87
N ASN A 221 8.34 18.39 13.10
CA ASN A 221 7.92 19.51 12.25
C ASN A 221 6.38 19.53 11.97
N GLY A 222 5.57 19.08 12.95
CA GLY A 222 4.11 19.03 12.82
C GLY A 222 3.56 17.84 12.02
N VAL A 223 4.45 16.96 11.52
CA VAL A 223 4.06 15.70 10.85
C VAL A 223 4.08 14.56 11.86
N ARG A 224 3.07 13.68 11.82
CA ARG A 224 3.03 12.45 12.63
C ARG A 224 3.51 11.26 11.83
N TYR A 225 4.41 10.46 12.43
CA TYR A 225 5.05 9.32 11.78
C TYR A 225 4.57 8.01 12.40
N TYR A 226 4.15 7.07 11.54
CA TYR A 226 3.67 5.74 11.93
C TYR A 226 4.31 4.67 11.05
N SER A 227 4.35 3.43 11.55
CA SER A 227 4.71 2.27 10.75
C SER A 227 4.01 1.00 11.18
N TRP A 228 3.87 0.06 10.23
CA TRP A 228 3.58 -1.35 10.50
C TRP A 228 4.24 -2.23 9.44
N SER A 229 4.40 -3.53 9.75
CA SER A 229 4.97 -4.50 8.81
C SER A 229 4.60 -5.94 9.16
N GLY A 230 4.78 -6.83 8.18
CA GLY A 230 4.71 -8.27 8.34
C GLY A 230 6.05 -8.91 8.72
N THR A 231 6.00 -10.19 9.04
CA THR A 231 7.18 -11.04 9.33
C THR A 231 6.98 -12.48 8.91
N SER A 232 6.14 -12.75 7.95
CA SER A 232 5.84 -14.11 7.47
C SER A 232 5.99 -14.14 5.95
N PRO A 233 7.18 -14.45 5.42
CA PRO A 233 7.43 -14.41 3.97
C PRO A 233 6.61 -15.44 3.17
N VAL A 234 6.05 -16.45 3.84
CA VAL A 234 5.16 -17.47 3.25
C VAL A 234 3.89 -17.53 4.08
N THR A 235 2.74 -17.24 3.50
CA THR A 235 1.46 -17.08 4.20
C THR A 235 0.34 -17.95 3.65
N ASN A 236 0.35 -18.23 2.34
CA ASN A 236 -0.70 -18.96 1.65
C ASN A 236 -0.13 -19.78 0.48
N ILE A 237 -0.19 -21.09 0.58
CA ILE A 237 0.43 -22.01 -0.42
C ILE A 237 -0.10 -21.87 -1.85
N ILE A 238 -1.23 -21.19 -2.05
CA ILE A 238 -1.77 -20.89 -3.38
C ILE A 238 -1.40 -19.48 -3.85
N ASP A 239 -0.69 -18.70 -3.03
CA ASP A 239 -0.15 -17.41 -3.42
C ASP A 239 1.15 -17.59 -4.23
N PRO A 240 1.18 -17.23 -5.53
CA PRO A 240 2.37 -17.39 -6.34
C PRO A 240 3.55 -16.51 -5.87
N SER A 241 3.29 -15.45 -5.11
CA SER A 241 4.34 -14.58 -4.57
C SER A 241 5.12 -15.21 -3.43
N ASP A 242 4.52 -16.15 -2.68
CA ASP A 242 5.15 -16.83 -1.54
C ASP A 242 6.44 -17.56 -1.91
N LEU A 243 6.53 -18.10 -3.14
CA LEU A 243 7.74 -18.76 -3.61
C LEU A 243 8.92 -17.79 -3.73
N LEU A 244 8.68 -16.60 -4.31
CA LEU A 244 9.69 -15.55 -4.44
C LEU A 244 10.07 -15.02 -3.06
N LEU A 245 9.06 -14.67 -2.24
CA LEU A 245 9.29 -14.06 -0.94
C LEU A 245 9.93 -15.04 0.06
N GLY A 246 9.64 -16.34 -0.05
CA GLY A 246 10.33 -17.38 0.70
C GLY A 246 11.81 -17.51 0.29
N ALA A 247 12.13 -17.37 -1.01
CA ALA A 247 13.51 -17.39 -1.48
C ALA A 247 14.29 -16.14 -1.05
N THR A 248 13.70 -14.96 -1.18
CA THR A 248 14.34 -13.70 -0.75
C THR A 248 14.52 -13.63 0.77
N ALA A 249 13.63 -14.23 1.54
CA ALA A 249 13.74 -14.32 3.00
C ALA A 249 15.04 -14.98 3.48
N LEU A 250 15.65 -15.85 2.67
CA LEU A 250 16.93 -16.50 2.99
C LEU A 250 18.10 -15.50 3.10
N THR A 251 17.99 -14.34 2.47
CA THR A 251 19.02 -13.28 2.54
C THR A 251 19.12 -12.62 3.91
N PHE A 252 18.11 -12.77 4.77
CA PHE A 252 18.03 -12.13 6.09
C PHE A 252 18.72 -12.91 7.22
N ASN A 253 19.33 -14.07 6.94
CA ASN A 253 20.08 -14.85 7.92
C ASN A 253 19.35 -15.13 9.24
N GLY A 254 18.03 -15.36 9.18
CA GLY A 254 17.19 -15.64 10.35
C GLY A 254 16.57 -14.39 11.04
N GLU A 255 16.84 -13.18 10.56
CA GLU A 255 16.09 -12.00 11.00
C GLU A 255 14.62 -12.15 10.57
N ALA A 256 13.70 -11.80 11.47
CA ALA A 256 12.27 -11.75 11.13
C ALA A 256 12.03 -10.73 10.01
N ASN A 257 11.37 -11.16 8.92
CA ASN A 257 11.18 -10.35 7.72
C ASN A 257 9.88 -10.74 6.99
N ASP A 258 9.45 -9.90 6.06
CA ASP A 258 8.27 -10.11 5.22
C ASP A 258 8.61 -10.75 3.84
N GLY A 259 9.85 -11.14 3.63
CA GLY A 259 10.43 -11.61 2.38
C GLY A 259 11.33 -10.59 1.69
N LEU A 260 11.10 -9.29 1.84
CA LEU A 260 11.89 -8.22 1.22
C LEU A 260 12.44 -7.20 2.21
N VAL A 261 11.84 -7.06 3.39
CA VAL A 261 12.24 -6.08 4.40
C VAL A 261 12.30 -6.71 5.78
N GLY A 262 13.40 -6.46 6.50
CA GLY A 262 13.59 -6.90 7.88
C GLY A 262 12.70 -6.11 8.84
N ARG A 263 12.20 -6.80 9.87
CA ARG A 263 11.31 -6.24 10.90
C ARG A 263 11.84 -4.93 11.49
N CYS A 264 13.13 -4.87 11.84
CA CYS A 264 13.70 -3.68 12.44
C CYS A 264 13.98 -2.57 11.43
N SER A 265 14.20 -2.91 10.17
CA SER A 265 14.36 -1.96 9.07
C SER A 265 13.05 -1.23 8.75
N SER A 266 11.89 -1.87 8.95
CA SER A 266 10.58 -1.29 8.62
C SER A 266 10.07 -0.25 9.63
N ARG A 267 10.72 -0.10 10.78
CA ARG A 267 10.25 0.78 11.85
C ARG A 267 10.48 2.25 11.56
N MET A 268 9.42 3.05 11.75
CA MET A 268 9.42 4.50 11.64
C MET A 268 8.40 5.10 12.60
N GLY A 269 8.75 6.18 13.30
CA GLY A 269 7.85 6.87 14.22
C GLY A 269 7.26 5.94 15.26
N LYS A 270 5.95 6.05 15.49
CA LYS A 270 5.18 5.13 16.34
C LYS A 270 4.93 3.82 15.60
N VAL A 271 5.46 2.74 16.11
CA VAL A 271 5.22 1.38 15.58
C VAL A 271 3.83 0.91 16.02
N ILE A 272 2.92 0.72 15.07
CA ILE A 272 1.57 0.23 15.34
C ILE A 272 1.63 -1.28 15.66
N ARG A 273 2.24 -2.03 14.76
CA ARG A 273 2.57 -3.45 14.89
C ARG A 273 3.59 -3.82 13.82
N ASP A 274 4.59 -4.61 14.15
CA ASP A 274 5.70 -4.96 13.27
C ASP A 274 5.90 -6.47 13.11
N ASN A 275 4.85 -7.24 13.35
CA ASN A 275 4.87 -8.70 13.28
C ASN A 275 3.53 -9.28 12.82
N TYR A 276 2.88 -8.63 11.86
CA TYR A 276 1.74 -9.27 11.19
C TYR A 276 2.19 -10.55 10.49
N ARG A 277 1.32 -11.56 10.47
CA ARG A 277 1.54 -12.76 9.66
C ARG A 277 1.21 -12.48 8.21
N MET A 278 1.95 -11.52 7.65
CA MET A 278 1.85 -11.03 6.29
C MET A 278 3.21 -11.12 5.63
N ASN A 279 3.24 -11.47 4.37
CA ASN A 279 4.37 -11.26 3.50
C ASN A 279 4.34 -9.82 2.93
N HIS A 280 5.36 -9.44 2.20
CA HIS A 280 5.51 -8.09 1.66
C HIS A 280 4.36 -7.65 0.74
N LEU A 281 3.73 -8.56 -0.01
CA LEU A 281 2.61 -8.26 -0.89
C LEU A 281 1.25 -8.37 -0.20
N ASP A 282 1.15 -9.21 0.84
CA ASP A 282 -0.03 -9.25 1.72
C ASP A 282 -0.31 -7.89 2.36
N GLU A 283 0.75 -7.16 2.73
CA GLU A 283 0.63 -5.85 3.39
C GLU A 283 -0.20 -4.84 2.60
N VAL A 284 -0.30 -5.02 1.28
CA VAL A 284 -1.14 -4.22 0.37
C VAL A 284 -2.25 -5.03 -0.29
N ASN A 285 -2.47 -6.26 0.18
CA ASN A 285 -3.50 -7.17 -0.33
C ASN A 285 -3.36 -7.49 -1.84
N GLN A 286 -2.15 -7.36 -2.39
CA GLN A 286 -1.92 -7.29 -3.83
C GLN A 286 -2.27 -8.57 -4.59
N THR A 287 -1.97 -9.75 -4.06
CA THR A 287 -2.21 -11.03 -4.74
C THR A 287 -3.69 -11.44 -4.69
N LEU A 288 -4.58 -10.56 -5.19
CA LEU A 288 -6.04 -10.78 -5.23
C LEU A 288 -6.66 -11.13 -3.86
N GLY A 289 -6.03 -10.69 -2.77
CA GLY A 289 -6.48 -11.00 -1.42
C GLY A 289 -6.10 -12.39 -0.93
N LEU A 290 -5.15 -13.07 -1.58
CA LEU A 290 -4.58 -14.33 -1.10
C LEU A 290 -3.60 -14.08 0.04
N THR A 291 -4.11 -13.92 1.24
CA THR A 291 -3.34 -13.60 2.44
C THR A 291 -3.47 -14.70 3.48
N SER A 292 -2.80 -14.56 4.63
CA SER A 292 -2.93 -15.50 5.73
C SER A 292 -4.35 -15.56 6.28
N LEU A 293 -4.95 -16.75 6.33
CA LEU A 293 -6.27 -16.98 6.92
C LEU A 293 -6.32 -16.77 8.45
N PHE A 294 -5.17 -16.67 9.09
CA PHE A 294 -5.03 -16.58 10.55
C PHE A 294 -4.48 -15.25 11.04
N GLU A 295 -4.59 -14.21 10.19
CA GLU A 295 -4.20 -12.84 10.53
C GLU A 295 -5.35 -11.87 10.23
N THR A 296 -5.24 -10.65 10.76
CA THR A 296 -6.14 -9.55 10.42
C THR A 296 -6.00 -9.24 8.92
N ASP A 297 -7.13 -9.23 8.22
CA ASP A 297 -7.18 -8.85 6.82
C ASP A 297 -6.54 -7.48 6.58
N PRO A 298 -5.65 -7.35 5.58
CA PRO A 298 -4.94 -6.09 5.30
C PRO A 298 -5.88 -4.90 5.10
N VAL A 299 -6.99 -5.07 4.38
CA VAL A 299 -8.00 -4.00 4.18
C VAL A 299 -8.50 -3.47 5.53
N THR A 300 -8.70 -4.37 6.49
CA THR A 300 -9.11 -4.02 7.86
C THR A 300 -8.01 -3.24 8.58
N VAL A 301 -6.73 -3.57 8.40
CA VAL A 301 -5.60 -2.81 9.00
C VAL A 301 -5.60 -1.37 8.51
N TYR A 302 -5.77 -1.14 7.20
CA TYR A 302 -5.87 0.22 6.64
C TYR A 302 -7.08 0.98 7.15
N ARG A 303 -8.25 0.34 7.24
CA ARG A 303 -9.46 0.95 7.81
C ARG A 303 -9.27 1.35 9.27
N GLN A 304 -8.65 0.48 10.09
CA GLN A 304 -8.33 0.79 11.47
C GLN A 304 -7.32 1.93 11.59
N HIS A 305 -6.36 2.00 10.66
CA HIS A 305 -5.40 3.11 10.65
C HIS A 305 -6.05 4.43 10.24
N ALA A 306 -6.89 4.45 9.21
CA ALA A 306 -7.65 5.65 8.84
C ALA A 306 -8.55 6.12 10.01
N ASN A 307 -9.17 5.20 10.74
CA ASN A 307 -9.91 5.53 11.95
C ASN A 307 -9.01 6.12 13.06
N ARG A 308 -7.79 5.62 13.21
CA ARG A 308 -6.78 6.20 14.13
C ARG A 308 -6.45 7.63 13.73
N LEU A 309 -6.16 7.87 12.43
CA LEU A 309 -5.89 9.22 11.93
C LEU A 309 -7.07 10.16 12.18
N LYS A 310 -8.30 9.71 11.91
CA LYS A 310 -9.52 10.46 12.21
C LYS A 310 -9.61 10.86 13.69
N ASN A 311 -9.37 9.92 14.60
CA ASN A 311 -9.46 10.15 16.04
C ASN A 311 -8.34 11.08 16.54
N ASP A 312 -7.19 11.10 15.84
CA ASP A 312 -6.07 12.01 16.09
C ASP A 312 -6.26 13.40 15.45
N GLY A 313 -7.40 13.64 14.76
CA GLY A 313 -7.70 14.91 14.09
C GLY A 313 -6.90 15.15 12.81
N LEU A 314 -6.50 14.08 12.13
CA LEU A 314 -5.67 14.10 10.92
C LEU A 314 -6.45 13.78 9.65
#